data_bcc885a4695056c9e6a4c5f7077c3110
#
_entry.id   bcc885a4695056c9e6a4c5f7077c3110
#
_cell.length_a   1.000
_cell.length_b   1.000
_cell.length_c   1.000
_cell.angle_alpha   90.00
_cell.angle_beta   90.00
_cell.angle_gamma   90.00
#
_symmetry.space_group_name_H-M   'P 1'
#
loop_
_entity.id
_entity.type
_entity.pdbx_description
1 polymer ?
#
loop_
_entity_poly.entity_id
_entity_poly.type
_entity_poly.pdbx_seq_one_letter_code
_entity_poly.pdbx_strand_id
1 'polypeptide(L)' 'MDKTNRIEALEFKVAHLERALQELSDVLYRQQREIDGMLELNRQLTSQLEQLETRGTDASSVEIPPHY' A
#
# COMPACT_ATOMS: atom_id res chain seq x y z
N MET A 1 -6.08 -30.94 -38.64
CA MET A 1 -6.05 -29.58 -38.91
C MET A 1 -6.77 -28.81 -37.90
N ASP A 2 -8.04 -29.01 -37.71
CA ASP A 2 -8.78 -28.23 -36.72
C ASP A 2 -8.23 -28.41 -35.33
N LYS A 3 -7.79 -29.58 -34.97
CA LYS A 3 -7.24 -29.83 -33.66
C LYS A 3 -5.96 -29.03 -33.44
N THR A 4 -5.11 -29.00 -34.45
CA THR A 4 -3.87 -28.24 -34.34
C THR A 4 -4.16 -26.76 -34.18
N ASN A 5 -5.10 -26.24 -34.97
CA ASN A 5 -5.46 -24.85 -34.87
C ASN A 5 -6.03 -24.52 -33.51
N ARG A 6 -6.83 -25.43 -32.96
CA ARG A 6 -7.40 -25.21 -31.62
C ARG A 6 -6.32 -25.19 -30.56
N ILE A 7 -5.37 -26.13 -30.68
CA ILE A 7 -4.29 -26.18 -29.70
C ILE A 7 -3.47 -24.92 -29.77
N GLU A 8 -3.16 -24.44 -30.96
CA GLU A 8 -2.40 -23.21 -31.11
C GLU A 8 -3.16 -22.03 -30.54
N ALA A 9 -4.47 -21.97 -30.79
CA ALA A 9 -5.28 -20.89 -30.25
C ALA A 9 -5.30 -20.92 -28.74
N LEU A 10 -5.38 -22.11 -28.16
CA LEU A 10 -5.35 -22.25 -26.72
C LEU A 10 -3.99 -21.87 -26.15
N GLU A 11 -2.92 -22.24 -26.86
CA GLU A 11 -1.60 -21.86 -26.41
C GLU A 11 -1.42 -20.36 -26.40
N PHE A 12 -1.94 -19.67 -27.41
CA PHE A 12 -1.89 -18.23 -27.41
C PHE A 12 -2.68 -17.63 -26.26
N LYS A 13 -3.85 -18.18 -25.99
CA LYS A 13 -4.66 -17.70 -24.88
C LYS A 13 -3.98 -17.91 -23.55
N VAL A 14 -3.38 -19.09 -23.37
CA VAL A 14 -2.68 -19.38 -22.13
C VAL A 14 -1.50 -18.44 -21.96
N ALA A 15 -0.74 -18.22 -23.02
CA ALA A 15 0.40 -17.31 -22.93
C ALA A 15 -0.06 -15.90 -22.59
N HIS A 16 -1.18 -15.47 -23.18
CA HIS A 16 -1.73 -14.16 -22.89
C HIS A 16 -2.16 -14.06 -21.44
N LEU A 17 -2.81 -15.09 -20.94
CA LEU A 17 -3.26 -15.11 -19.54
C LEU A 17 -2.08 -15.14 -18.58
N GLU A 18 -1.04 -15.90 -18.93
CA GLU A 18 0.14 -15.94 -18.10
C GLU A 18 0.80 -14.56 -18.00
N ARG A 19 0.85 -13.85 -19.13
CA ARG A 19 1.40 -12.51 -19.13
C ARG A 19 0.53 -11.57 -18.28
N ALA A 20 -0.78 -11.68 -18.43
CA ALA A 20 -1.68 -10.86 -17.66
C ALA A 20 -1.53 -11.12 -16.17
N LEU A 21 -1.37 -12.37 -15.79
CA LEU A 21 -1.14 -12.73 -14.39
C LEU A 21 0.16 -12.13 -13.88
N GLN A 22 1.20 -12.19 -14.70
CA GLN A 22 2.48 -11.63 -14.29
C GLN A 22 2.37 -10.12 -14.09
N GLU A 23 1.69 -9.44 -15.02
CA GLU A 23 1.50 -8.01 -14.89
C GLU A 23 0.69 -7.66 -13.65
N LEU A 24 -0.34 -8.46 -13.38
CA LEU A 24 -1.16 -8.23 -12.20
C LEU A 24 -0.35 -8.46 -10.94
N SER A 25 0.47 -9.51 -10.91
CA SER A 25 1.33 -9.76 -9.77
C SER A 25 2.29 -8.60 -9.53
N ASP A 26 2.84 -8.05 -10.61
CA ASP A 26 3.75 -6.92 -10.47
C ASP A 26 3.05 -5.71 -9.89
N VAL A 27 1.81 -5.46 -10.34
CA VAL A 27 1.03 -4.35 -9.82
C VAL A 27 0.70 -4.56 -8.35
N LEU A 28 0.30 -5.76 -7.98
CA LEU A 28 -0.02 -6.06 -6.60
C LEU A 28 1.19 -5.90 -5.70
N TYR A 29 2.34 -6.36 -6.18
CA TYR A 29 3.57 -6.21 -5.40
C TYR A 29 3.89 -4.74 -5.17
N ARG A 30 3.77 -3.94 -6.23
CA ARG A 30 4.03 -2.51 -6.13
C ARG A 30 3.06 -1.83 -5.18
N GLN A 31 1.78 -2.19 -5.28
CA GLN A 31 0.78 -1.61 -4.40
C GLN A 31 1.01 -1.99 -2.96
N GLN A 32 1.43 -3.22 -2.72
CA GLN A 32 1.72 -3.65 -1.36
C GLN A 32 2.86 -2.84 -0.77
N ARG A 33 3.88 -2.59 -1.58
CA ARG A 33 4.99 -1.77 -1.11
C ARG A 33 4.57 -0.35 -0.82
N GLU A 34 3.64 0.20 -1.63
CA GLU A 34 3.13 1.53 -1.37
C GLU A 34 2.34 1.57 -0.08
N ILE A 35 1.52 0.55 0.16
CA ILE A 35 0.75 0.47 1.39
C ILE A 35 1.69 0.37 2.59
N ASP A 36 2.69 -0.48 2.49
CA ASP A 36 3.65 -0.62 3.59
C ASP A 36 4.35 0.70 3.88
N GLY A 37 4.70 1.44 2.85
CA GLY A 37 5.32 2.74 3.03
C GLY A 37 4.40 3.73 3.70
N MET A 38 3.12 3.72 3.31
CA MET A 38 2.16 4.62 3.92
C MET A 38 1.89 4.26 5.36
N LEU A 39 1.86 2.98 5.68
CA LEU A 39 1.68 2.55 7.06
C LEU A 39 2.86 2.97 7.92
N GLU A 40 4.06 2.85 7.40
CA GLU A 40 5.24 3.28 8.13
C GLU A 40 5.23 4.78 8.34
N LEU A 41 4.88 5.53 7.31
CA LEU A 41 4.79 6.98 7.43
C LEU A 41 3.75 7.37 8.46
N ASN A 42 2.60 6.71 8.42
CA ASN A 42 1.53 6.98 9.37
C ASN A 42 2.00 6.70 10.78
N ARG A 43 2.75 5.62 10.99
CA ARG A 43 3.28 5.30 12.30
C ARG A 43 4.23 6.39 12.78
N GLN A 44 5.08 6.88 11.89
CA GLN A 44 6.02 7.94 12.25
C GLN A 44 5.28 9.23 12.59
N LEU A 45 4.28 9.58 11.79
CA LEU A 45 3.52 10.79 12.06
C LEU A 45 2.74 10.69 13.36
N THR A 46 2.18 9.53 13.64
CA THR A 46 1.48 9.32 14.90
C THR A 46 2.44 9.49 16.07
N SER A 47 3.63 8.92 15.95
CA SER A 47 4.63 9.07 17.00
C SER A 47 5.02 10.52 17.21
N GLN A 48 5.20 11.25 16.12
CA GLN A 48 5.54 12.68 16.23
C GLN A 48 4.42 13.47 16.86
N LEU A 49 3.19 13.16 16.50
CA LEU A 49 2.05 13.84 17.10
C LEU A 49 1.97 13.58 18.59
N GLU A 50 2.21 12.34 18.99
CA GLU A 50 2.20 12.01 20.41
C GLU A 50 3.27 12.80 21.17
N GLN A 51 4.44 12.93 20.54
CA GLN A 51 5.50 13.72 21.15
C GLN A 51 5.10 15.17 21.28
N LEU A 52 4.48 15.72 20.25
CA LEU A 52 4.03 17.11 20.29
C LEU A 52 2.92 17.30 21.32
N GLU A 53 2.02 16.34 21.41
CA GLU A 53 0.94 16.44 22.39
C GLU A 53 1.49 16.38 23.80
N THR A 54 2.47 15.54 24.03
CA THR A 54 3.11 15.49 25.33
C THR A 54 3.75 16.83 25.67
N ARG A 55 4.45 17.40 24.71
CA ARG A 55 5.05 18.71 24.94
C ARG A 55 4.00 19.77 25.14
N GLY A 56 2.97 19.73 24.30
CA GLY A 56 1.88 20.67 24.38
C GLY A 56 1.17 20.57 25.71
N THR A 57 0.98 19.35 26.19
CA THR A 57 0.35 19.13 27.47
C THR A 57 1.19 19.75 28.58
N ASP A 58 2.48 19.53 28.54
CA ASP A 58 3.37 20.13 29.51
C ASP A 58 3.26 21.65 29.46
N ALA A 59 3.36 22.19 28.26
CA ALA A 59 3.24 23.64 28.09
C ALA A 59 1.87 24.11 28.51
N SER A 60 0.83 23.38 28.17
CA SER A 60 -0.52 23.73 28.52
C SER A 60 -0.71 23.71 30.01
N SER A 61 -0.19 22.69 30.64
CA SER A 61 -0.33 22.61 32.08
C SER A 61 0.33 23.81 32.73
N VAL A 62 1.34 24.30 32.09
CA VAL A 62 2.00 25.47 32.63
C VAL A 62 1.18 26.73 32.36
N GLU A 63 0.71 26.81 31.15
CA GLU A 63 0.00 27.95 30.80
C GLU A 63 -1.41 27.93 30.92
N ILE A 64 -1.93 27.00 30.63
CA ILE A 64 -3.22 27.02 30.47
C ILE A 64 -4.03 26.71 31.16
N PRO A 65 -4.65 26.70 31.25
CA PRO A 65 -5.54 26.40 31.62
C PRO A 65 -6.59 26.36 31.08
N PRO A 66 -7.16 26.40 30.94
CA PRO A 66 -8.21 26.10 30.64
C PRO A 66 -8.86 26.12 29.63
N HIS A 67 -8.98 26.16 29.22
CA HIS A 67 -9.65 26.29 28.32
C HIS A 67 -9.79 25.67 27.37
N TYR A 68 -9.89 25.34 27.34
CA TYR A 68 -10.15 24.87 26.38
C TYR A 68 -10.56 24.00 26.39
#